data_f38ce03d171c808e4da859963a49216b
#
_entry.id   f38ce03d171c808e4da859963a49216b
#
_cell.length_a   1.000
_cell.length_b   1.000
_cell.length_c   1.000
_cell.angle_alpha   90.00
_cell.angle_beta   90.00
_cell.angle_gamma   90.00
#
_symmetry.space_group_name_H-M   'P 1'
#
loop_
_entity.id
_entity.type
_entity.pdbx_description
1 polymer ?
#
loop_
_entity_poly.entity_id
_entity_poly.type
_entity_poly.pdbx_seq_one_letter_code
_entity_poly.pdbx_strand_id
1 'polypeptide(L)'
;LTMLGIIIGIGSIIAIVSTIKGTNEQIKKNLVGAGNNAVNIQLYQGDWTLDLSYQEVPDGIPEISDQVLGEIQALDEVESAALYHRRNEYDAVYAGSQKLASCNIFGIDSNYLDAYGFQITKGPGFSEKDFTANRKVVLLDKTTATALFPDGNVIGKIIEVKGEPFTVIGMMARKENSQPVINSMEDYYRYVSTDGSGTICIPDTLWPIIYQYDEPQNLVVRA
;
A
#
# COMPACT_ATOMS: atom_id res chain seq x y z
N LEU A 1 -60.56 -7.60 11.91
CA LEU A 1 -59.56 -8.63 11.53
C LEU A 1 -58.83 -8.28 10.23
N THR A 2 -59.49 -7.75 9.20
CA THR A 2 -58.88 -7.41 7.90
C THR A 2 -57.85 -6.29 7.96
N MET A 3 -58.10 -5.23 8.76
CA MET A 3 -57.15 -4.12 8.94
C MET A 3 -55.82 -4.56 9.55
N LEU A 4 -55.87 -5.46 10.54
CA LEU A 4 -54.67 -5.99 11.20
C LEU A 4 -53.81 -6.80 10.23
N GLY A 5 -54.44 -7.60 9.35
CA GLY A 5 -53.71 -8.37 8.33
C GLY A 5 -53.01 -7.50 7.30
N ILE A 6 -53.59 -6.37 6.90
CA ILE A 6 -52.99 -5.42 5.97
C ILE A 6 -51.78 -4.73 6.61
N ILE A 7 -51.90 -4.30 7.87
CA ILE A 7 -50.81 -3.64 8.60
C ILE A 7 -49.61 -4.59 8.75
N ILE A 8 -49.87 -5.86 9.16
CA ILE A 8 -48.81 -6.86 9.29
C ILE A 8 -48.15 -7.17 7.92
N GLY A 9 -48.97 -7.28 6.87
CA GLY A 9 -48.47 -7.53 5.51
C GLY A 9 -47.54 -6.40 5.01
N ILE A 10 -47.97 -5.14 5.14
CA ILE A 10 -47.18 -3.99 4.74
C ILE A 10 -45.93 -3.87 5.60
N GLY A 11 -46.05 -4.06 6.93
CA GLY A 11 -44.92 -4.03 7.85
C GLY A 11 -43.85 -5.08 7.53
N SER A 12 -44.29 -6.29 7.17
CA SER A 12 -43.39 -7.38 6.77
C SER A 12 -42.63 -7.05 5.47
N ILE A 13 -43.34 -6.49 4.47
CA ILE A 13 -42.71 -6.08 3.20
C ILE A 13 -41.67 -4.99 3.45
N ILE A 14 -42.01 -3.97 4.25
CA ILE A 14 -41.05 -2.88 4.58
C ILE A 14 -39.82 -3.44 5.31
N ALA A 15 -40.03 -4.34 6.28
CA ALA A 15 -38.91 -4.95 7.01
C ALA A 15 -38.00 -5.75 6.08
N ILE A 16 -38.57 -6.57 5.18
CA ILE A 16 -37.77 -7.35 4.22
C ILE A 16 -37.00 -6.44 3.26
N VAL A 17 -37.64 -5.43 2.68
CA VAL A 17 -37.00 -4.49 1.75
C VAL A 17 -35.90 -3.69 2.45
N SER A 18 -36.15 -3.27 3.69
CA SER A 18 -35.15 -2.55 4.48
C SER A 18 -33.92 -3.43 4.82
N THR A 19 -34.16 -4.70 5.17
CA THR A 19 -33.07 -5.66 5.42
C THR A 19 -32.27 -5.94 4.16
N ILE A 20 -32.92 -6.16 3.01
CA ILE A 20 -32.26 -6.39 1.73
C ILE A 20 -31.41 -5.17 1.33
N LYS A 21 -31.96 -3.95 1.45
CA LYS A 21 -31.20 -2.72 1.17
C LYS A 21 -30.00 -2.57 2.11
N GLY A 22 -30.19 -2.79 3.42
CA GLY A 22 -29.11 -2.73 4.40
C GLY A 22 -28.02 -3.75 4.12
N THR A 23 -28.39 -4.98 3.78
CA THR A 23 -27.44 -6.04 3.42
C THR A 23 -26.71 -5.73 2.12
N ASN A 24 -27.42 -5.22 1.09
CA ASN A 24 -26.80 -4.82 -0.18
C ASN A 24 -25.81 -3.66 0.00
N GLU A 25 -26.16 -2.66 0.80
CA GLU A 25 -25.22 -1.56 1.15
C GLU A 25 -24.01 -2.08 1.91
N GLN A 26 -24.19 -3.03 2.80
CA GLN A 26 -23.09 -3.64 3.57
C GLN A 26 -22.22 -4.55 2.68
N ILE A 27 -22.83 -5.32 1.79
CA ILE A 27 -22.14 -6.12 0.77
C ILE A 27 -21.37 -5.18 -0.18
N LYS A 28 -22.00 -4.09 -0.64
CA LYS A 28 -21.35 -3.09 -1.49
C LYS A 28 -20.15 -2.44 -0.78
N LYS A 29 -20.30 -2.06 0.48
CA LYS A 29 -19.18 -1.56 1.29
C LYS A 29 -18.07 -2.59 1.52
N ASN A 30 -18.42 -3.86 1.65
CA ASN A 30 -17.46 -4.94 1.84
C ASN A 30 -16.79 -5.36 0.52
N LEU A 31 -17.50 -5.33 -0.61
CA LEU A 31 -16.97 -5.67 -1.93
C LEU A 31 -16.10 -4.54 -2.51
N VAL A 32 -16.47 -3.30 -2.22
CA VAL A 32 -15.71 -2.10 -2.66
C VAL A 32 -14.58 -1.78 -1.68
N GLY A 33 -14.39 -2.63 -0.63
CA GLY A 33 -13.39 -2.44 0.42
C GLY A 33 -13.50 -1.04 1.02
N ALA A 34 -14.03 -0.92 2.19
CA ALA A 34 -14.25 0.31 2.98
C ALA A 34 -13.43 1.55 2.51
N GLY A 35 -13.69 2.08 1.33
CA GLY A 35 -13.13 3.34 0.83
C GLY A 35 -11.79 3.28 0.11
N ASN A 36 -11.24 2.12 -0.18
CA ASN A 36 -10.04 2.01 -1.02
C ASN A 36 -10.27 1.03 -2.18
N ASN A 37 -10.76 1.56 -3.30
CA ASN A 37 -10.93 0.83 -4.57
C ASN A 37 -9.56 0.59 -5.25
N ALA A 38 -8.51 0.34 -4.49
CA ALA A 38 -7.17 0.15 -5.05
C ALA A 38 -7.02 -1.28 -5.57
N VAL A 39 -6.73 -1.40 -6.84
CA VAL A 39 -6.38 -2.65 -7.53
C VAL A 39 -4.88 -2.68 -7.73
N ASN A 40 -4.23 -3.73 -7.23
CA ASN A 40 -2.81 -3.96 -7.46
C ASN A 40 -2.62 -4.82 -8.71
N ILE A 41 -1.85 -4.33 -9.66
CA ILE A 41 -1.44 -5.02 -10.86
C ILE A 41 0.03 -5.40 -10.68
N GLN A 42 0.27 -6.69 -10.63
CA GLN A 42 1.60 -7.27 -10.38
C GLN A 42 1.99 -8.21 -11.51
N LEU A 43 3.27 -8.43 -11.66
CA LEU A 43 3.77 -9.42 -12.59
C LEU A 43 3.52 -10.85 -12.08
N TYR A 44 3.22 -11.74 -13.00
CA TYR A 44 3.03 -13.16 -12.75
C TYR A 44 4.01 -13.98 -13.59
N GLN A 45 4.53 -15.03 -12.97
CA GLN A 45 5.28 -16.09 -13.68
C GLN A 45 4.48 -17.38 -13.58
N GLY A 46 3.80 -17.76 -14.66
CA GLY A 46 2.81 -18.83 -14.64
C GLY A 46 1.61 -18.46 -13.76
N ASP A 47 1.29 -19.30 -12.76
CA ASP A 47 0.17 -19.08 -11.84
C ASP A 47 0.56 -18.33 -10.55
N TRP A 48 1.82 -17.94 -10.40
CA TRP A 48 2.36 -17.32 -9.18
C TRP A 48 2.72 -15.86 -9.41
N THR A 49 2.44 -15.01 -8.42
CA THR A 49 2.94 -13.64 -8.41
C THR A 49 4.47 -13.66 -8.38
N LEU A 50 5.10 -12.88 -9.24
CA LEU A 50 6.54 -12.72 -9.25
C LEU A 50 6.96 -11.93 -8.00
N ASP A 51 7.61 -12.60 -7.05
CA ASP A 51 8.17 -11.96 -5.85
C ASP A 51 9.68 -11.85 -5.98
N LEU A 52 10.14 -10.68 -6.34
CA LEU A 52 11.55 -10.38 -6.55
C LEU A 52 12.39 -10.43 -5.27
N SER A 53 11.77 -10.58 -4.09
CA SER A 53 12.49 -10.83 -2.84
C SER A 53 13.19 -12.20 -2.83
N TYR A 54 12.66 -13.15 -3.62
CA TYR A 54 13.12 -14.55 -3.67
C TYR A 54 13.45 -15.06 -5.07
N GLN A 55 13.11 -14.28 -6.10
CA GLN A 55 13.29 -14.65 -7.50
C GLN A 55 14.22 -13.64 -8.18
N GLU A 56 14.97 -14.11 -9.17
CA GLU A 56 15.77 -13.24 -10.01
C GLU A 56 14.86 -12.39 -10.89
N VAL A 57 15.34 -11.19 -11.24
CA VAL A 57 14.64 -10.33 -12.19
C VAL A 57 14.64 -11.00 -13.56
N PRO A 58 13.46 -11.25 -14.16
CA PRO A 58 13.39 -11.88 -15.48
C PRO A 58 13.92 -10.95 -16.56
N ASP A 59 14.69 -11.49 -17.50
CA ASP A 59 15.17 -10.75 -18.63
C ASP A 59 14.03 -10.30 -19.57
N GLY A 60 14.15 -9.10 -20.10
CA GLY A 60 13.30 -8.62 -21.21
C GLY A 60 11.90 -8.15 -20.81
N ILE A 61 11.64 -7.94 -19.52
CA ILE A 61 10.42 -7.27 -19.06
C ILE A 61 10.66 -5.75 -19.15
N PRO A 62 9.90 -5.03 -20.01
CA PRO A 62 10.05 -3.59 -20.10
C PRO A 62 9.51 -2.88 -18.85
N GLU A 63 10.15 -1.78 -18.47
CA GLU A 63 9.59 -0.84 -17.51
C GLU A 63 8.28 -0.22 -18.04
N ILE A 64 7.36 0.08 -17.14
CA ILE A 64 6.14 0.82 -17.50
C ILE A 64 6.53 2.28 -17.73
N SER A 65 6.38 2.76 -18.97
CA SER A 65 6.72 4.13 -19.30
C SER A 65 5.73 5.14 -18.72
N ASP A 66 6.21 6.38 -18.52
CA ASP A 66 5.36 7.51 -18.11
C ASP A 66 4.17 7.73 -19.05
N GLN A 67 4.35 7.43 -20.36
CA GLN A 67 3.26 7.50 -21.32
C GLN A 67 2.14 6.51 -20.98
N VAL A 68 2.48 5.24 -20.73
CA VAL A 68 1.51 4.20 -20.37
C VAL A 68 0.82 4.53 -19.04
N LEU A 69 1.58 5.00 -18.04
CA LEU A 69 1.00 5.48 -16.80
C LEU A 69 0.02 6.63 -17.02
N GLY A 70 0.39 7.61 -17.86
CA GLY A 70 -0.47 8.73 -18.22
C GLY A 70 -1.74 8.31 -18.96
N GLU A 71 -1.67 7.32 -19.85
CA GLU A 71 -2.84 6.74 -20.53
C GLU A 71 -3.79 6.07 -19.53
N ILE A 72 -3.26 5.36 -18.53
CA ILE A 72 -4.05 4.74 -17.46
C ILE A 72 -4.71 5.81 -16.58
N GLN A 73 -3.97 6.84 -16.19
CA GLN A 73 -4.48 7.96 -15.37
C GLN A 73 -5.55 8.80 -16.11
N ALA A 74 -5.59 8.74 -17.44
CA ALA A 74 -6.57 9.45 -18.24
C ALA A 74 -7.90 8.70 -18.43
N LEU A 75 -8.03 7.48 -17.92
CA LEU A 75 -9.29 6.73 -17.95
C LEU A 75 -10.30 7.34 -16.97
N ASP A 76 -11.55 7.49 -17.42
CA ASP A 76 -12.63 8.16 -16.66
C ASP A 76 -12.90 7.49 -15.29
N GLU A 77 -12.69 6.17 -15.19
CA GLU A 77 -12.90 5.39 -13.98
C GLU A 77 -11.70 5.37 -13.02
N VAL A 78 -10.57 6.00 -13.40
CA VAL A 78 -9.34 6.02 -12.61
C VAL A 78 -9.23 7.34 -11.84
N GLU A 79 -9.30 7.26 -10.53
CA GLU A 79 -9.08 8.42 -9.66
C GLU A 79 -7.58 8.71 -9.48
N SER A 80 -6.78 7.66 -9.33
CA SER A 80 -5.33 7.75 -9.16
C SER A 80 -4.65 6.46 -9.59
N ALA A 81 -3.46 6.56 -10.20
CA ALA A 81 -2.61 5.42 -10.51
C ALA A 81 -1.15 5.76 -10.21
N ALA A 82 -0.41 4.76 -9.73
CA ALA A 82 0.96 4.92 -9.27
C ALA A 82 1.81 3.69 -9.55
N LEU A 83 3.07 3.90 -9.89
CA LEU A 83 4.07 2.86 -10.04
C LEU A 83 4.83 2.64 -8.73
N TYR A 84 5.22 1.41 -8.47
CA TYR A 84 6.04 1.09 -7.33
C TYR A 84 6.89 -0.17 -7.53
N HIS A 85 8.04 -0.20 -6.86
CA HIS A 85 8.84 -1.39 -6.64
C HIS A 85 8.59 -1.92 -5.23
N ARG A 86 8.78 -3.21 -5.03
CA ARG A 86 8.64 -3.84 -3.71
C ARG A 86 9.63 -4.98 -3.52
N ARG A 87 10.30 -4.98 -2.37
CA ARG A 87 11.06 -6.11 -1.85
C ARG A 87 10.72 -6.34 -0.39
N ASN A 88 10.66 -7.60 0.03
CA ASN A 88 10.70 -7.96 1.44
C ASN A 88 12.10 -8.45 1.77
N GLU A 89 12.75 -7.81 2.72
CA GLU A 89 14.14 -8.09 3.05
C GLU A 89 14.31 -8.40 4.53
N TYR A 90 15.19 -9.35 4.79
CA TYR A 90 15.59 -9.70 6.15
C TYR A 90 16.90 -9.01 6.50
N ASP A 91 16.99 -8.51 7.74
CA ASP A 91 18.22 -7.88 8.26
C ASP A 91 18.82 -6.81 7.34
N ALA A 92 17.98 -6.05 6.63
CA ALA A 92 18.41 -5.05 5.65
C ALA A 92 18.29 -3.60 6.13
N VAL A 93 17.56 -3.37 7.25
CA VAL A 93 17.27 -2.02 7.76
C VAL A 93 17.75 -1.87 9.20
N TYR A 94 18.58 -0.84 9.43
CA TYR A 94 19.24 -0.58 10.71
C TYR A 94 19.08 0.89 11.14
N ALA A 95 19.10 1.13 12.45
CA ALA A 95 19.27 2.45 13.06
C ALA A 95 20.27 2.32 14.22
N GLY A 96 21.54 2.61 13.97
CA GLY A 96 22.61 2.35 14.93
C GLY A 96 22.70 0.87 15.29
N SER A 97 22.42 0.51 16.54
CA SER A 97 22.43 -0.88 17.02
C SER A 97 21.09 -1.60 16.89
N GLN A 98 20.03 -0.88 16.55
CA GLN A 98 18.69 -1.46 16.34
C GLN A 98 18.58 -1.97 14.90
N LYS A 99 17.92 -3.13 14.72
CA LYS A 99 17.65 -3.69 13.40
C LYS A 99 16.23 -4.19 13.30
N LEU A 100 15.70 -4.23 12.08
CA LEU A 100 14.48 -4.94 11.74
C LEU A 100 14.81 -6.37 11.31
N ALA A 101 14.09 -7.34 11.89
CA ALA A 101 14.21 -8.73 11.45
C ALA A 101 13.71 -8.90 10.01
N SER A 102 12.66 -8.20 9.64
CA SER A 102 12.10 -8.18 8.28
C SER A 102 11.50 -6.81 7.99
N CYS A 103 11.60 -6.38 6.73
CA CYS A 103 11.07 -5.10 6.28
C CYS A 103 10.57 -5.17 4.85
N ASN A 104 9.36 -4.65 4.61
CA ASN A 104 8.89 -4.37 3.27
C ASN A 104 9.45 -3.01 2.82
N ILE A 105 10.28 -3.01 1.79
CA ILE A 105 10.88 -1.83 1.19
C ILE A 105 10.13 -1.52 -0.08
N PHE A 106 9.58 -0.30 -0.17
CA PHE A 106 8.88 0.19 -1.34
C PHE A 106 9.64 1.35 -1.96
N GLY A 107 9.94 1.26 -3.27
CA GLY A 107 10.31 2.41 -4.10
C GLY A 107 9.05 2.95 -4.74
N ILE A 108 8.66 4.17 -4.44
CA ILE A 108 7.35 4.71 -4.81
C ILE A 108 7.44 6.00 -5.61
N ASP A 109 6.51 6.19 -6.55
CA ASP A 109 6.29 7.49 -7.19
C ASP A 109 5.51 8.46 -6.29
N SER A 110 5.30 9.67 -6.77
CA SER A 110 4.63 10.73 -6.00
C SER A 110 3.15 10.45 -5.71
N ASN A 111 2.49 9.61 -6.49
CA ASN A 111 1.06 9.32 -6.40
C ASN A 111 0.74 8.09 -5.55
N TYR A 112 1.74 7.26 -5.26
CA TYR A 112 1.54 5.96 -4.62
C TYR A 112 0.83 6.04 -3.26
N LEU A 113 1.24 6.97 -2.40
CA LEU A 113 0.64 7.07 -1.06
C LEU A 113 -0.87 7.31 -1.15
N ASP A 114 -1.29 8.14 -2.10
CA ASP A 114 -2.71 8.41 -2.29
C ASP A 114 -3.43 7.25 -2.98
N ALA A 115 -2.86 6.70 -4.07
CA ALA A 115 -3.42 5.57 -4.80
C ALA A 115 -3.57 4.32 -3.91
N TYR A 116 -2.61 4.07 -3.04
CA TYR A 116 -2.62 2.91 -2.13
C TYR A 116 -3.39 3.15 -0.82
N GLY A 117 -3.84 4.40 -0.58
CA GLY A 117 -4.60 4.77 0.61
C GLY A 117 -3.77 4.95 1.87
N PHE A 118 -2.53 5.42 1.73
CA PHE A 118 -1.71 5.87 2.85
C PHE A 118 -1.92 7.36 3.14
N GLN A 119 -1.63 7.74 4.36
CA GLN A 119 -1.57 9.14 4.80
C GLN A 119 -0.33 9.37 5.66
N ILE A 120 0.19 10.58 5.61
CA ILE A 120 1.27 11.00 6.50
C ILE A 120 0.69 11.31 7.87
N THR A 121 1.24 10.67 8.90
CA THR A 121 0.81 10.85 10.31
C THR A 121 1.73 11.75 11.10
N LYS A 122 3.01 11.87 10.68
CA LYS A 122 4.01 12.73 11.30
C LYS A 122 5.05 13.15 10.27
N GLY A 123 5.49 14.39 10.30
CA GLY A 123 6.46 14.95 9.35
C GLY A 123 5.82 15.43 8.03
N PRO A 124 6.61 15.95 7.09
CA PRO A 124 6.11 16.57 5.86
C PRO A 124 5.71 15.60 4.75
N GLY A 125 6.18 14.36 4.77
CA GLY A 125 6.07 13.47 3.61
C GLY A 125 7.07 13.78 2.50
N PHE A 126 6.94 13.10 1.34
CA PHE A 126 7.78 13.41 0.17
C PHE A 126 7.34 14.69 -0.53
N SER A 127 8.30 15.41 -1.05
CA SER A 127 8.11 16.57 -1.93
C SER A 127 8.66 16.24 -3.32
N GLU A 128 8.27 17.01 -4.33
CA GLU A 128 8.79 16.86 -5.70
C GLU A 128 10.33 16.90 -5.77
N LYS A 129 10.95 17.70 -4.89
CA LYS A 129 12.42 17.77 -4.80
C LYS A 129 13.07 16.48 -4.33
N ASP A 130 12.36 15.64 -3.58
CA ASP A 130 12.90 14.38 -3.09
C ASP A 130 13.06 13.38 -4.25
N PHE A 131 12.19 13.46 -5.25
CA PHE A 131 12.28 12.67 -6.48
C PHE A 131 13.28 13.27 -7.48
N THR A 132 13.18 14.56 -7.78
CA THR A 132 13.99 15.20 -8.84
C THR A 132 15.45 15.38 -8.46
N ALA A 133 15.77 15.56 -7.19
CA ALA A 133 17.12 15.74 -6.69
C ALA A 133 17.72 14.46 -6.06
N ASN A 134 17.07 13.32 -6.20
CA ASN A 134 17.49 12.02 -5.66
C ASN A 134 17.89 12.11 -4.17
N ARG A 135 17.05 12.76 -3.37
CA ARG A 135 17.34 12.93 -1.94
C ARG A 135 17.12 11.62 -1.20
N LYS A 136 18.15 11.16 -0.47
CA LYS A 136 18.07 9.94 0.35
C LYS A 136 17.20 10.16 1.59
N VAL A 137 15.88 10.14 1.36
CA VAL A 137 14.84 10.32 2.38
C VAL A 137 13.93 9.11 2.43
N VAL A 138 13.32 8.87 3.59
CA VAL A 138 12.49 7.69 3.84
C VAL A 138 11.29 8.04 4.71
N LEU A 139 10.17 7.37 4.43
CA LEU A 139 8.99 7.32 5.29
C LEU A 139 8.93 5.96 5.99
N LEU A 140 8.56 5.97 7.26
CA LEU A 140 8.43 4.77 8.08
C LEU A 140 6.98 4.54 8.46
N ASP A 141 6.57 3.28 8.55
CA ASP A 141 5.35 2.93 9.26
C ASP A 141 5.55 2.94 10.79
N LYS A 142 4.47 2.78 11.54
CA LYS A 142 4.50 2.78 13.00
C LYS A 142 5.34 1.61 13.54
N THR A 143 5.27 0.44 12.92
CA THR A 143 5.99 -0.77 13.34
C THR A 143 7.49 -0.54 13.25
N THR A 144 7.96 -0.08 12.09
CA THR A 144 9.37 0.28 11.85
C THR A 144 9.85 1.36 12.82
N ALA A 145 9.06 2.44 12.96
CA ALA A 145 9.42 3.55 13.83
C ALA A 145 9.58 3.10 15.29
N THR A 146 8.68 2.26 15.80
CA THR A 146 8.74 1.76 17.17
C THR A 146 9.92 0.80 17.40
N ALA A 147 10.22 -0.05 16.42
CA ALA A 147 11.31 -1.02 16.51
C ALA A 147 12.69 -0.35 16.45
N LEU A 148 12.87 0.63 15.55
CA LEU A 148 14.16 1.29 15.35
C LEU A 148 14.38 2.45 16.34
N PHE A 149 13.32 3.11 16.80
CA PHE A 149 13.37 4.30 17.66
C PHE A 149 12.43 4.17 18.87
N PRO A 150 12.77 3.35 19.88
CA PRO A 150 11.92 3.15 21.06
C PRO A 150 11.67 4.44 21.85
N ASP A 151 12.53 5.45 21.72
CA ASP A 151 12.39 6.78 22.33
C ASP A 151 11.33 7.66 21.65
N GLY A 152 10.78 7.22 20.52
CA GLY A 152 9.77 7.94 19.75
C GLY A 152 10.26 9.15 18.96
N ASN A 153 11.58 9.45 19.01
CA ASN A 153 12.18 10.54 18.25
C ASN A 153 12.68 10.03 16.88
N VAL A 154 11.85 10.13 15.88
CA VAL A 154 12.01 9.49 14.58
C VAL A 154 12.46 10.46 13.48
N ILE A 155 11.84 11.65 13.40
CA ILE A 155 12.05 12.61 12.32
C ILE A 155 13.45 13.19 12.37
N GLY A 156 14.15 13.24 11.23
CA GLY A 156 15.51 13.72 11.09
C GLY A 156 16.59 12.70 11.49
N LYS A 157 16.19 11.53 11.97
CA LYS A 157 17.11 10.43 12.25
C LYS A 157 17.56 9.77 10.95
N ILE A 158 18.67 9.07 11.00
CA ILE A 158 19.24 8.31 9.87
C ILE A 158 19.00 6.82 10.13
N ILE A 159 18.52 6.14 9.10
CA ILE A 159 18.50 4.68 9.01
C ILE A 159 19.40 4.24 7.87
N GLU A 160 19.90 3.03 7.94
CA GLU A 160 20.63 2.38 6.87
C GLU A 160 19.72 1.35 6.21
N VAL A 161 19.60 1.41 4.89
CA VAL A 161 18.87 0.45 4.08
C VAL A 161 19.88 -0.23 3.15
N LYS A 162 20.17 -1.49 3.37
CA LYS A 162 21.22 -2.25 2.64
C LYS A 162 22.58 -1.53 2.62
N GLY A 163 22.94 -0.87 3.71
CA GLY A 163 24.18 -0.11 3.85
C GLY A 163 24.13 1.34 3.36
N GLU A 164 23.05 1.77 2.74
CA GLU A 164 22.85 3.14 2.28
C GLU A 164 22.11 3.99 3.31
N PRO A 165 22.61 5.19 3.67
CA PRO A 165 21.98 6.04 4.67
C PRO A 165 20.79 6.83 4.10
N PHE A 166 19.66 6.80 4.81
CA PHE A 166 18.46 7.56 4.50
C PHE A 166 18.01 8.40 5.70
N THR A 167 17.61 9.64 5.46
CA THR A 167 17.05 10.51 6.50
C THR A 167 15.54 10.29 6.62
N VAL A 168 15.07 9.99 7.81
CA VAL A 168 13.64 9.85 8.09
C VAL A 168 12.98 11.21 8.07
N ILE A 169 12.07 11.43 7.14
CA ILE A 169 11.33 12.71 7.01
C ILE A 169 9.90 12.62 7.49
N GLY A 170 9.33 11.41 7.60
CA GLY A 170 7.95 11.28 8.02
C GLY A 170 7.58 9.87 8.46
N MET A 171 6.38 9.79 9.02
CA MET A 171 5.71 8.53 9.31
C MET A 171 4.42 8.45 8.52
N MET A 172 4.08 7.25 8.09
CA MET A 172 2.86 6.96 7.33
C MET A 172 2.02 5.89 8.01
N ALA A 173 0.73 5.91 7.75
CA ALA A 173 -0.20 4.85 8.11
C ALA A 173 -1.27 4.71 7.03
N ARG A 174 -1.94 3.57 6.96
CA ARG A 174 -3.13 3.43 6.11
C ARG A 174 -4.24 4.35 6.63
N LYS A 175 -4.98 4.95 5.71
CA LYS A 175 -6.23 5.66 6.04
C LYS A 175 -7.20 4.66 6.67
N GLU A 176 -7.97 5.07 7.68
CA GLU A 176 -8.92 4.16 8.37
C GLU A 176 -9.92 3.52 7.39
N ASN A 177 -10.35 4.27 6.38
CA ASN A 177 -11.26 3.80 5.34
C ASN A 177 -10.60 2.89 4.29
N SER A 178 -9.30 2.69 4.36
CA SER A 178 -8.51 1.91 3.39
C SER A 178 -8.03 0.58 3.97
N GLN A 179 -8.59 0.15 5.10
CA GLN A 179 -8.24 -1.15 5.66
C GLN A 179 -8.91 -2.26 4.84
N PRO A 180 -8.13 -3.26 4.39
CA PRO A 180 -8.69 -4.38 3.64
C PRO A 180 -9.68 -5.16 4.51
N VAL A 181 -10.78 -5.57 3.91
CA VAL A 181 -11.73 -6.47 4.58
C VAL A 181 -11.15 -7.89 4.53
N ILE A 182 -10.91 -8.45 5.69
CA ILE A 182 -10.36 -9.80 5.82
C ILE A 182 -11.53 -10.79 5.87
N ASN A 183 -11.81 -11.46 4.76
CA ASN A 183 -12.88 -12.44 4.65
C ASN A 183 -12.39 -13.88 4.54
N SER A 184 -11.08 -14.07 4.30
CA SER A 184 -10.48 -15.39 4.11
C SER A 184 -9.12 -15.48 4.78
N MET A 185 -8.61 -16.71 4.97
CA MET A 185 -7.22 -16.92 5.41
C MET A 185 -6.22 -16.39 4.38
N GLU A 186 -6.56 -16.41 3.10
CA GLU A 186 -5.72 -15.84 2.04
C GLU A 186 -5.62 -14.32 2.18
N ASP A 187 -6.74 -13.62 2.47
CA ASP A 187 -6.72 -12.19 2.76
C ASP A 187 -5.91 -11.89 4.03
N TYR A 188 -6.07 -12.74 5.06
CA TYR A 188 -5.29 -12.60 6.30
C TYR A 188 -3.80 -12.69 6.00
N TYR A 189 -3.35 -13.72 5.27
CA TYR A 189 -1.95 -13.85 4.88
C TYR A 189 -1.48 -12.71 3.98
N ARG A 190 -2.31 -12.22 3.09
CA ARG A 190 -1.97 -11.11 2.17
C ARG A 190 -1.87 -9.76 2.87
N TYR A 191 -2.74 -9.48 3.84
CA TYR A 191 -2.90 -8.13 4.40
C TYR A 191 -2.50 -8.01 5.88
N VAL A 192 -2.50 -9.10 6.64
CA VAL A 192 -2.25 -9.09 8.10
C VAL A 192 -0.97 -9.82 8.47
N SER A 193 -0.61 -10.90 7.76
CA SER A 193 0.53 -11.75 8.11
C SER A 193 1.90 -11.20 7.70
N THR A 194 2.02 -9.91 7.57
CA THR A 194 3.34 -9.27 7.70
C THR A 194 3.76 -9.31 9.17
N ASP A 195 3.94 -10.52 9.68
CA ASP A 195 4.24 -10.83 11.09
C ASP A 195 5.37 -9.97 11.64
N GLY A 196 5.03 -8.80 12.16
CA GLY A 196 6.00 -7.87 12.72
C GLY A 196 6.96 -7.23 11.71
N SER A 197 6.77 -7.47 10.41
CA SER A 197 7.57 -6.82 9.36
C SER A 197 7.25 -5.33 9.33
N GLY A 198 8.28 -4.51 9.44
CA GLY A 198 8.17 -3.08 9.22
C GLY A 198 7.91 -2.75 7.75
N THR A 199 7.51 -1.53 7.49
CA THR A 199 7.35 -1.00 6.12
C THR A 199 8.05 0.34 6.00
N ILE A 200 8.85 0.49 4.95
CA ILE A 200 9.46 1.77 4.59
C ILE A 200 9.16 2.11 3.14
N CYS A 201 9.04 3.41 2.85
CA CYS A 201 8.95 3.93 1.50
C CYS A 201 10.10 4.88 1.22
N ILE A 202 10.73 4.73 0.07
CA ILE A 202 11.74 5.63 -0.48
C ILE A 202 11.25 6.15 -1.85
N PRO A 203 11.74 7.29 -2.35
CA PRO A 203 11.51 7.67 -3.74
C PRO A 203 12.00 6.58 -4.70
N ASP A 204 11.20 6.26 -5.72
CA ASP A 204 11.52 5.24 -6.73
C ASP A 204 12.83 5.55 -7.49
N THR A 205 13.12 6.82 -7.70
CA THR A 205 14.38 7.29 -8.30
C THR A 205 15.64 6.84 -7.55
N LEU A 206 15.49 6.42 -6.29
CA LEU A 206 16.56 5.86 -5.47
C LEU A 206 16.63 4.33 -5.51
N TRP A 207 15.66 3.67 -6.14
CA TRP A 207 15.62 2.21 -6.22
C TRP A 207 16.90 1.61 -6.80
N PRO A 208 17.48 2.15 -7.90
CA PRO A 208 18.72 1.65 -8.48
C PRO A 208 19.96 1.77 -7.58
N ILE A 209 19.89 2.55 -6.49
CA ILE A 209 21.03 2.68 -5.56
C ILE A 209 21.15 1.45 -4.66
N ILE A 210 20.01 0.81 -4.34
CA ILE A 210 19.95 -0.33 -3.41
C ILE A 210 19.62 -1.65 -4.11
N TYR A 211 19.07 -1.57 -5.34
CA TYR A 211 18.64 -2.73 -6.14
C TYR A 211 19.06 -2.59 -7.60
N GLN A 212 18.46 -3.38 -8.47
CA GLN A 212 18.75 -3.40 -9.89
C GLN A 212 18.07 -2.21 -10.61
N TYR A 213 18.75 -1.64 -11.59
CA TYR A 213 18.31 -0.44 -12.33
C TYR A 213 17.00 -0.69 -13.13
N ASP A 214 16.92 -1.84 -13.80
CA ASP A 214 15.82 -2.22 -14.71
C ASP A 214 14.85 -3.20 -14.05
N GLU A 215 14.69 -3.12 -12.75
CA GLU A 215 13.75 -3.98 -12.03
C GLU A 215 12.31 -3.65 -12.44
N PRO A 216 11.50 -4.66 -12.82
CA PRO A 216 10.14 -4.42 -13.25
C PRO A 216 9.27 -3.84 -12.12
N GLN A 217 8.43 -2.90 -12.50
CA GLN A 217 7.54 -2.17 -11.61
C GLN A 217 6.20 -2.90 -11.45
N ASN A 218 5.55 -2.62 -10.33
CA ASN A 218 4.14 -2.92 -10.11
C ASN A 218 3.32 -1.64 -10.27
N LEU A 219 2.02 -1.80 -10.52
CA LEU A 219 1.10 -0.68 -10.66
C LEU A 219 -0.03 -0.83 -9.65
N VAL A 220 -0.41 0.26 -9.01
CA VAL A 220 -1.63 0.37 -8.22
C VAL A 220 -2.56 1.38 -8.89
N VAL A 221 -3.82 1.01 -9.03
CA VAL A 221 -4.89 1.85 -9.59
C VAL A 221 -5.99 1.98 -8.57
N ARG A 222 -6.43 3.21 -8.31
CA ARG A 222 -7.62 3.52 -7.52
C ARG A 222 -8.71 4.07 -8.42
N ALA A 223 -9.89 3.46 -8.32
CA ALA A 223 -11.11 3.83 -9.05
C ALA A 223 -12.13 4.53 -8.13
#